data_3dceae5e2944197ba5bf10b611157932
#
_entry.id   3dceae5e2944197ba5bf10b611157932
#
_cell.length_a   1.000
_cell.length_b   1.000
_cell.length_c   1.000
_cell.angle_alpha   90.00
_cell.angle_beta   90.00
_cell.angle_gamma   90.00
#
_symmetry.space_group_name_H-M   'P 1'
#
loop_
_entity.id
_entity.type
_entity.pdbx_description
1 polymer ?
#
loop_
_entity_poly.entity_id
_entity_poly.type
_entity_poly.pdbx_seq_one_letter_code
_entity_poly.pdbx_strand_id
1 'polypeptide(L)'
;MKNVAQRVFFGRALADLGDKNMDIVVLDSDLGGSTKTSDFAKGHPERFFQCGIAEQNMMGTAAGLAVSGKKVFASTFAVFATGRCWDQIRQSIAYPNLDVKIVATHCGISVGGDGASHQALEDVSLMRSLPNMTVICPADANEAYKATVAMAEHFGPCYMRMGRADFPAITGEDDDFTIGKATVLKKGKDVTLVGSGQMVSVCLDAADMLKDDGISAEVINMSTVKPLDADTLLESADRTRCVVTAEEHSIIGGLGSAVAECLSENGNQPLIRVGVRDSFGESGEPNELMIKYGLTKEDIVFAARKAIDRKRKKKGFLWRK
;
A
#
# COMPACT_ATOMS: atom_id res chain seq x y z
N MET A 1 -9.65 -3.27 19.63
CA MET A 1 -9.23 -2.17 18.76
C MET A 1 -10.44 -1.75 17.93
N LYS A 2 -10.61 -0.45 17.66
CA LYS A 2 -11.75 0.03 16.85
C LYS A 2 -11.39 -0.09 15.38
N ASN A 3 -12.28 -0.67 14.57
CA ASN A 3 -12.10 -0.71 13.11
C ASN A 3 -12.47 0.67 12.53
N VAL A 4 -11.63 1.20 11.66
CA VAL A 4 -11.83 2.50 11.00
C VAL A 4 -11.28 2.44 9.57
N ALA A 5 -11.99 3.07 8.63
CA ALA A 5 -11.51 3.19 7.26
C ALA A 5 -10.36 4.20 7.16
N GLN A 6 -9.30 3.83 6.48
CA GLN A 6 -8.11 4.68 6.23
C GLN A 6 -8.47 6.05 5.63
N ARG A 7 -9.42 6.07 4.68
CA ARG A 7 -9.88 7.30 4.01
C ARG A 7 -10.45 8.36 4.95
N VAL A 8 -11.01 7.96 6.12
CA VAL A 8 -11.53 8.92 7.12
C VAL A 8 -10.38 9.72 7.73
N PHE A 9 -9.27 9.05 8.03
CA PHE A 9 -8.07 9.70 8.57
C PHE A 9 -7.30 10.49 7.52
N PHE A 10 -7.34 10.06 6.26
CA PHE A 10 -6.86 10.85 5.12
C PHE A 10 -7.63 12.18 5.00
N GLY A 11 -8.97 12.15 5.00
CA GLY A 11 -9.78 13.36 4.94
C GLY A 11 -9.50 14.32 6.09
N ARG A 12 -9.35 13.80 7.32
CA ARG A 12 -8.93 14.57 8.50
C ARG A 12 -7.54 15.18 8.31
N ALA A 13 -6.56 14.39 7.86
CA ALA A 13 -5.21 14.90 7.61
C ALA A 13 -5.17 16.02 6.56
N LEU A 14 -5.98 15.91 5.48
CA LEU A 14 -6.10 16.96 4.48
C LEU A 14 -6.67 18.25 5.07
N ALA A 15 -7.73 18.17 5.89
CA ALA A 15 -8.31 19.33 6.55
C ALA A 15 -7.28 20.00 7.48
N ASP A 16 -6.62 19.23 8.33
CA ASP A 16 -5.58 19.73 9.25
C ASP A 16 -4.38 20.36 8.50
N LEU A 17 -4.03 19.83 7.35
CA LEU A 17 -2.98 20.38 6.48
C LEU A 17 -3.43 21.67 5.78
N GLY A 18 -4.70 21.73 5.37
CA GLY A 18 -5.30 22.90 4.76
C GLY A 18 -5.29 24.13 5.70
N ASP A 19 -5.52 23.89 7.00
CA ASP A 19 -5.43 24.95 8.04
C ASP A 19 -4.01 25.50 8.20
N LYS A 20 -3.00 24.66 7.96
CA LYS A 20 -1.59 25.00 8.23
C LYS A 20 -0.83 25.52 7.00
N ASN A 21 -1.26 25.17 5.79
CA ASN A 21 -0.52 25.48 4.58
C ASN A 21 -1.44 25.92 3.43
N MET A 22 -1.32 27.19 3.05
CA MET A 22 -2.10 27.83 1.98
C MET A 22 -1.73 27.37 0.56
N ASP A 23 -0.60 26.69 0.39
CA ASP A 23 -0.18 26.17 -0.92
C ASP A 23 -0.76 24.78 -1.23
N ILE A 24 -1.41 24.15 -0.25
CA ILE A 24 -2.11 22.89 -0.47
C ILE A 24 -3.41 23.13 -1.22
N VAL A 25 -3.58 22.42 -2.34
CA VAL A 25 -4.80 22.35 -3.13
C VAL A 25 -5.22 20.90 -3.32
N VAL A 26 -6.52 20.67 -3.37
CA VAL A 26 -7.11 19.32 -3.49
C VAL A 26 -8.02 19.25 -4.70
N LEU A 27 -7.83 18.18 -5.51
CA LEU A 27 -8.67 17.88 -6.65
C LEU A 27 -9.39 16.55 -6.44
N ASP A 28 -10.62 16.46 -6.94
CA ASP A 28 -11.44 15.24 -6.86
C ASP A 28 -12.25 15.05 -8.16
N SER A 29 -12.50 13.79 -8.51
CA SER A 29 -13.29 13.42 -9.70
C SER A 29 -14.66 12.87 -9.31
N ASP A 30 -15.51 13.71 -8.71
CA ASP A 30 -16.90 13.44 -8.33
C ASP A 30 -17.08 12.30 -7.30
N LEU A 31 -16.04 12.04 -6.50
CA LEU A 31 -16.03 11.01 -5.47
C LEU A 31 -15.70 11.54 -4.06
N GLY A 32 -15.75 12.86 -3.85
CA GLY A 32 -15.31 13.51 -2.62
C GLY A 32 -15.95 12.99 -1.32
N GLY A 33 -17.20 12.53 -1.38
CA GLY A 33 -17.86 11.86 -0.25
C GLY A 33 -17.27 10.49 0.07
N SER A 34 -16.80 9.77 -0.95
CA SER A 34 -16.19 8.44 -0.82
C SER A 34 -14.71 8.51 -0.47
N THR A 35 -13.96 9.38 -1.13
CA THR A 35 -12.52 9.63 -0.89
C THR A 35 -12.25 10.40 0.40
N LYS A 36 -13.26 11.13 0.93
CA LYS A 36 -13.20 12.07 2.06
C LYS A 36 -12.48 13.37 1.76
N THR A 37 -12.19 13.69 0.52
CA THR A 37 -11.69 15.03 0.12
C THR A 37 -12.72 16.14 0.39
N SER A 38 -14.01 15.80 0.49
CA SER A 38 -15.07 16.71 0.93
C SER A 38 -14.83 17.32 2.32
N ASP A 39 -14.01 16.70 3.18
CA ASP A 39 -13.68 17.24 4.48
C ASP A 39 -12.75 18.46 4.35
N PHE A 40 -11.80 18.41 3.40
CA PHE A 40 -11.01 19.60 3.01
C PHE A 40 -11.89 20.68 2.35
N ALA A 41 -12.79 20.28 1.44
CA ALA A 41 -13.67 21.23 0.74
C ALA A 41 -14.56 22.06 1.66
N LYS A 42 -14.98 21.51 2.80
CA LYS A 42 -15.79 22.23 3.81
C LYS A 42 -15.06 23.40 4.44
N GLY A 43 -13.77 23.24 4.73
CA GLY A 43 -12.92 24.27 5.36
C GLY A 43 -12.28 25.22 4.35
N HIS A 44 -11.99 24.72 3.16
CA HIS A 44 -11.15 25.39 2.15
C HIS A 44 -11.74 25.31 0.74
N PRO A 45 -12.99 25.78 0.51
CA PRO A 45 -13.65 25.64 -0.80
C PRO A 45 -12.92 26.34 -1.94
N GLU A 46 -12.17 27.41 -1.66
CA GLU A 46 -11.38 28.18 -2.64
C GLU A 46 -10.12 27.45 -3.14
N ARG A 47 -9.73 26.37 -2.45
CA ARG A 47 -8.57 25.52 -2.79
C ARG A 47 -8.97 24.08 -3.12
N PHE A 48 -10.28 23.84 -3.27
CA PHE A 48 -10.82 22.56 -3.69
C PHE A 48 -11.38 22.65 -5.11
N PHE A 49 -10.94 21.73 -5.97
CA PHE A 49 -11.33 21.72 -7.40
C PHE A 49 -12.05 20.40 -7.72
N GLN A 50 -13.33 20.50 -7.99
CA GLN A 50 -14.11 19.39 -8.52
C GLN A 50 -13.96 19.29 -10.03
N CYS A 51 -13.37 18.21 -10.50
CA CYS A 51 -13.06 17.99 -11.93
C CYS A 51 -14.17 17.23 -12.68
N GLY A 52 -15.20 16.76 -11.99
CA GLY A 52 -16.22 15.86 -12.56
C GLY A 52 -15.62 14.46 -12.86
N ILE A 53 -16.36 13.62 -13.56
CA ILE A 53 -15.90 12.27 -13.94
C ILE A 53 -14.93 12.38 -15.12
N ALA A 54 -13.75 12.97 -14.85
CA ALA A 54 -12.74 13.30 -15.86
C ALA A 54 -11.31 13.19 -15.26
N GLU A 55 -10.92 12.01 -14.84
CA GLU A 55 -9.69 11.77 -14.08
C GLU A 55 -8.42 12.13 -14.85
N GLN A 56 -8.40 11.95 -16.17
CA GLN A 56 -7.27 12.37 -17.01
C GLN A 56 -7.10 13.89 -17.00
N ASN A 57 -8.22 14.64 -17.08
CA ASN A 57 -8.22 16.09 -16.94
C ASN A 57 -7.79 16.52 -15.54
N MET A 58 -8.24 15.80 -14.49
CA MET A 58 -7.81 16.05 -13.12
C MET A 58 -6.29 15.92 -12.98
N MET A 59 -5.67 14.87 -13.51
CA MET A 59 -4.22 14.69 -13.46
C MET A 59 -3.45 15.76 -14.26
N GLY A 60 -3.96 16.17 -15.43
CA GLY A 60 -3.39 17.28 -16.19
C GLY A 60 -3.48 18.61 -15.44
N THR A 61 -4.63 18.90 -14.82
CA THR A 61 -4.84 20.08 -13.98
C THR A 61 -3.93 20.06 -12.74
N ALA A 62 -3.79 18.90 -12.08
CA ALA A 62 -2.88 18.72 -10.97
C ALA A 62 -1.44 19.04 -11.34
N ALA A 63 -0.98 18.57 -12.51
CA ALA A 63 0.34 18.89 -13.05
C ALA A 63 0.53 20.40 -13.25
N GLY A 64 -0.46 21.10 -13.86
CA GLY A 64 -0.43 22.55 -14.07
C GLY A 64 -0.36 23.34 -12.77
N LEU A 65 -1.14 22.95 -11.77
CA LEU A 65 -1.10 23.57 -10.44
C LEU A 65 0.25 23.33 -9.73
N ALA A 66 0.82 22.15 -9.85
CA ALA A 66 2.14 21.87 -9.29
C ALA A 66 3.25 22.70 -9.97
N VAL A 67 3.21 22.90 -11.28
CA VAL A 67 4.13 23.80 -12.01
C VAL A 67 3.99 25.23 -11.49
N SER A 68 2.80 25.68 -11.07
CA SER A 68 2.58 27.01 -10.49
C SER A 68 3.03 27.11 -9.02
N GLY A 69 3.66 26.07 -8.45
CA GLY A 69 4.21 26.05 -7.10
C GLY A 69 3.25 25.55 -6.02
N LYS A 70 2.11 24.95 -6.38
CA LYS A 70 1.18 24.39 -5.41
C LYS A 70 1.57 22.96 -5.02
N LYS A 71 1.26 22.57 -3.79
CA LYS A 71 1.29 21.20 -3.29
C LYS A 71 -0.06 20.54 -3.57
N VAL A 72 -0.09 19.64 -4.52
CA VAL A 72 -1.36 19.16 -5.08
C VAL A 72 -1.69 17.76 -4.57
N PHE A 73 -2.89 17.59 -3.99
CA PHE A 73 -3.49 16.30 -3.71
C PHE A 73 -4.61 16.03 -4.73
N ALA A 74 -4.49 14.96 -5.49
CA ALA A 74 -5.49 14.52 -6.46
C ALA A 74 -6.05 13.15 -6.03
N SER A 75 -7.38 13.04 -5.87
CA SER A 75 -7.99 11.84 -5.30
C SER A 75 -9.16 11.33 -6.14
N THR A 76 -9.20 10.01 -6.31
CA THR A 76 -10.27 9.23 -6.91
C THR A 76 -10.11 7.77 -6.50
N PHE A 77 -10.86 6.82 -7.10
CA PHE A 77 -10.65 5.39 -6.85
C PHE A 77 -9.39 4.88 -7.55
N ALA A 78 -8.77 3.85 -6.96
CA ALA A 78 -7.46 3.37 -7.40
C ALA A 78 -7.42 2.92 -8.87
N VAL A 79 -8.45 2.22 -9.35
CA VAL A 79 -8.55 1.78 -10.74
C VAL A 79 -8.63 2.95 -11.72
N PHE A 80 -9.30 4.04 -11.34
CA PHE A 80 -9.44 5.22 -12.18
C PHE A 80 -8.19 6.11 -12.12
N ALA A 81 -7.60 6.27 -10.93
CA ALA A 81 -6.37 7.03 -10.77
C ALA A 81 -5.22 6.43 -11.58
N THR A 82 -5.04 5.12 -11.54
CA THR A 82 -3.83 4.47 -12.06
C THR A 82 -3.98 3.97 -13.49
N GLY A 83 -5.00 3.18 -13.79
CA GLY A 83 -5.17 2.59 -15.12
C GLY A 83 -5.53 3.64 -16.17
N ARG A 84 -6.60 4.41 -15.92
CA ARG A 84 -7.11 5.42 -16.87
C ARG A 84 -6.15 6.58 -17.08
N CYS A 85 -5.43 7.00 -16.06
CA CYS A 85 -4.59 8.20 -16.07
C CYS A 85 -3.09 7.91 -16.18
N TRP A 86 -2.70 6.67 -16.44
CA TRP A 86 -1.29 6.29 -16.35
C TRP A 86 -0.38 7.13 -17.24
N ASP A 87 -0.81 7.45 -18.47
CA ASP A 87 -0.02 8.28 -19.38
C ASP A 87 0.13 9.72 -18.87
N GLN A 88 -0.96 10.35 -18.39
CA GLN A 88 -0.91 11.70 -17.79
C GLN A 88 0.01 11.73 -16.58
N ILE A 89 -0.08 10.72 -15.72
CA ILE A 89 0.79 10.61 -14.54
C ILE A 89 2.25 10.44 -14.98
N ARG A 90 2.51 9.56 -15.95
CA ARG A 90 3.86 9.32 -16.46
C ARG A 90 4.47 10.56 -17.09
N GLN A 91 3.76 11.19 -18.05
CA GLN A 91 4.31 12.27 -18.86
C GLN A 91 4.27 13.62 -18.17
N SER A 92 3.16 13.92 -17.48
CA SER A 92 2.93 15.27 -16.95
C SER A 92 3.29 15.42 -15.48
N ILE A 93 3.44 14.33 -14.72
CA ILE A 93 3.72 14.37 -13.27
C ILE A 93 5.07 13.72 -12.94
N ALA A 94 5.24 12.43 -13.27
CA ALA A 94 6.43 11.69 -12.86
C ALA A 94 7.69 12.08 -13.65
N TYR A 95 7.58 12.23 -14.98
CA TYR A 95 8.73 12.60 -15.82
C TYR A 95 9.32 13.96 -15.43
N PRO A 96 8.53 15.05 -15.27
CA PRO A 96 9.04 16.34 -14.80
C PRO A 96 9.26 16.41 -13.27
N ASN A 97 9.02 15.33 -12.53
CA ASN A 97 9.17 15.24 -11.07
C ASN A 97 8.38 16.31 -10.30
N LEU A 98 7.09 16.47 -10.62
CA LEU A 98 6.23 17.48 -9.99
C LEU A 98 5.70 17.04 -8.63
N ASP A 99 5.42 18.02 -7.78
CA ASP A 99 4.92 17.82 -6.40
C ASP A 99 3.40 17.52 -6.37
N VAL A 100 3.02 16.36 -6.91
CA VAL A 100 1.64 15.87 -6.96
C VAL A 100 1.49 14.60 -6.12
N LYS A 101 0.52 14.61 -5.19
CA LYS A 101 0.16 13.50 -4.32
C LYS A 101 -1.11 12.86 -4.87
N ILE A 102 -0.97 11.71 -5.50
CA ILE A 102 -2.08 10.91 -6.03
C ILE A 102 -2.54 9.99 -4.92
N VAL A 103 -3.70 10.27 -4.33
CA VAL A 103 -4.23 9.49 -3.21
C VAL A 103 -5.47 8.75 -3.66
N ALA A 104 -5.33 7.43 -3.74
CA ALA A 104 -6.37 6.56 -4.26
C ALA A 104 -7.02 5.71 -3.17
N THR A 105 -8.34 5.66 -3.19
CA THR A 105 -9.14 4.81 -2.30
C THR A 105 -9.76 3.65 -3.09
N HIS A 106 -10.44 2.72 -2.41
CA HIS A 106 -11.14 1.61 -3.04
C HIS A 106 -10.20 0.73 -3.87
N CYS A 107 -9.03 0.37 -3.30
CA CYS A 107 -8.13 -0.59 -3.91
C CYS A 107 -8.43 -2.03 -3.49
N GLY A 108 -7.98 -2.99 -4.29
CA GLY A 108 -7.96 -4.40 -3.94
C GLY A 108 -9.31 -5.09 -4.07
N ILE A 109 -9.35 -6.34 -3.61
CA ILE A 109 -10.52 -7.22 -3.73
C ILE A 109 -11.61 -6.86 -2.72
N SER A 110 -11.23 -6.26 -1.57
CA SER A 110 -12.15 -5.86 -0.49
C SER A 110 -13.03 -4.65 -0.84
N VAL A 111 -12.91 -4.09 -2.04
CA VAL A 111 -13.91 -3.17 -2.60
C VAL A 111 -15.30 -3.84 -2.59
N GLY A 112 -15.35 -5.13 -2.83
CA GLY A 112 -16.55 -5.94 -2.62
C GLY A 112 -17.54 -5.85 -3.75
N GLY A 113 -18.77 -5.40 -3.46
CA GLY A 113 -19.92 -5.47 -4.36
C GLY A 113 -19.76 -4.74 -5.71
N ASP A 114 -18.91 -3.69 -5.78
CA ASP A 114 -18.66 -2.94 -7.01
C ASP A 114 -17.95 -3.80 -8.09
N GLY A 115 -17.31 -4.89 -7.67
CA GLY A 115 -16.77 -5.92 -8.56
C GLY A 115 -15.50 -5.53 -9.32
N ALA A 116 -15.13 -6.37 -10.30
CA ALA A 116 -13.87 -6.30 -11.03
C ALA A 116 -13.58 -4.94 -11.69
N SER A 117 -14.61 -4.20 -12.11
CA SER A 117 -14.44 -2.89 -12.75
C SER A 117 -13.93 -1.81 -11.79
N HIS A 118 -14.00 -2.05 -10.47
CA HIS A 118 -13.57 -1.12 -9.42
C HIS A 118 -12.42 -1.66 -8.56
N GLN A 119 -12.17 -2.96 -8.60
CA GLN A 119 -11.13 -3.65 -7.83
C GLN A 119 -9.76 -3.49 -8.49
N ALA A 120 -9.00 -2.45 -8.10
CA ALA A 120 -7.63 -2.27 -8.59
C ALA A 120 -6.68 -3.31 -7.98
N LEU A 121 -6.17 -4.22 -8.81
CA LEU A 121 -5.23 -5.27 -8.43
C LEU A 121 -3.84 -5.08 -9.06
N GLU A 122 -3.64 -4.02 -9.83
CA GLU A 122 -2.43 -3.70 -10.60
C GLU A 122 -1.89 -2.29 -10.34
N ASP A 123 -2.54 -1.51 -9.49
CA ASP A 123 -2.23 -0.11 -9.20
C ASP A 123 -0.80 0.09 -8.66
N VAL A 124 -0.36 -0.73 -7.71
CA VAL A 124 1.01 -0.67 -7.17
C VAL A 124 2.03 -0.97 -8.27
N SER A 125 1.77 -1.98 -9.12
CA SER A 125 2.70 -2.33 -10.20
C SER A 125 2.84 -1.22 -11.24
N LEU A 126 1.73 -0.58 -11.61
CA LEU A 126 1.71 0.56 -12.54
C LEU A 126 2.49 1.75 -11.99
N MET A 127 2.24 2.12 -10.73
CA MET A 127 2.90 3.27 -10.11
C MET A 127 4.35 2.98 -9.74
N ARG A 128 4.66 1.75 -9.31
CA ARG A 128 6.02 1.34 -8.97
C ARG A 128 6.94 1.35 -10.20
N SER A 129 6.44 1.12 -11.41
CA SER A 129 7.22 1.14 -12.64
C SER A 129 7.69 2.54 -13.06
N LEU A 130 7.07 3.61 -12.55
CA LEU A 130 7.40 4.98 -12.92
C LEU A 130 8.63 5.50 -12.16
N PRO A 131 9.68 6.03 -12.84
CA PRO A 131 10.74 6.78 -12.18
C PRO A 131 10.18 7.95 -11.35
N ASN A 132 10.89 8.36 -10.30
CA ASN A 132 10.53 9.42 -9.36
C ASN A 132 9.31 9.16 -8.49
N MET A 133 8.43 8.21 -8.85
CA MET A 133 7.21 7.91 -8.08
C MET A 133 7.53 7.22 -6.77
N THR A 134 7.06 7.80 -5.66
CA THR A 134 7.00 7.14 -4.35
C THR A 134 5.68 6.40 -4.20
N VAL A 135 5.69 5.14 -3.71
CA VAL A 135 4.49 4.30 -3.58
C VAL A 135 4.28 3.87 -2.14
N ILE A 136 3.15 4.27 -1.56
CA ILE A 136 2.83 4.11 -0.14
C ILE A 136 1.53 3.30 0.01
N CYS A 137 1.55 2.31 0.91
CA CYS A 137 0.43 1.42 1.24
C CYS A 137 0.26 1.39 2.77
N PRO A 138 -0.37 2.39 3.40
CA PRO A 138 -0.52 2.45 4.85
C PRO A 138 -1.23 1.20 5.40
N ALA A 139 -0.79 0.72 6.56
CA ALA A 139 -1.35 -0.49 7.18
C ALA A 139 -2.74 -0.25 7.78
N ASP A 140 -2.99 0.95 8.31
CA ASP A 140 -4.23 1.31 8.99
C ASP A 140 -4.56 2.81 8.88
N ALA A 141 -5.58 3.26 9.61
CA ALA A 141 -6.04 4.64 9.59
C ALA A 141 -5.02 5.63 10.21
N ASN A 142 -4.36 5.25 11.30
CA ASN A 142 -3.35 6.11 11.93
C ASN A 142 -2.17 6.33 10.99
N GLU A 143 -1.70 5.27 10.35
CA GLU A 143 -0.61 5.35 9.38
C GLU A 143 -1.03 6.13 8.12
N ALA A 144 -2.30 6.02 7.67
CA ALA A 144 -2.82 6.83 6.56
C ALA A 144 -2.78 8.34 6.86
N TYR A 145 -3.12 8.74 8.09
CA TYR A 145 -2.98 10.14 8.52
C TYR A 145 -1.53 10.62 8.45
N LYS A 146 -0.62 9.86 9.06
CA LYS A 146 0.81 10.20 9.11
C LYS A 146 1.46 10.21 7.73
N ALA A 147 1.12 9.23 6.89
CA ALA A 147 1.57 9.16 5.51
C ALA A 147 1.11 10.38 4.71
N THR A 148 -0.12 10.85 4.92
CA THR A 148 -0.64 12.06 4.27
C THR A 148 0.17 13.30 4.67
N VAL A 149 0.48 13.44 5.97
CA VAL A 149 1.31 14.55 6.47
C VAL A 149 2.74 14.45 5.90
N ALA A 150 3.34 13.27 5.95
CA ALA A 150 4.69 13.05 5.42
C ALA A 150 4.78 13.32 3.91
N MET A 151 3.73 12.94 3.14
CA MET A 151 3.65 13.27 1.71
C MET A 151 3.60 14.77 1.44
N ALA A 152 2.92 15.56 2.28
CA ALA A 152 2.86 17.01 2.12
C ALA A 152 4.24 17.69 2.29
N GLU A 153 5.15 17.06 3.04
CA GLU A 153 6.51 17.55 3.26
C GLU A 153 7.50 16.97 2.24
N HIS A 154 7.19 15.82 1.65
CA HIS A 154 8.03 15.16 0.65
C HIS A 154 7.89 15.85 -0.71
N PHE A 155 8.98 16.27 -1.33
CA PHE A 155 8.97 16.82 -2.69
C PHE A 155 8.95 15.69 -3.73
N GLY A 156 8.10 15.84 -4.74
CA GLY A 156 7.99 14.91 -5.87
C GLY A 156 6.69 14.09 -5.86
N PRO A 157 6.49 13.27 -6.89
CA PRO A 157 5.24 12.54 -7.07
C PRO A 157 5.12 11.38 -6.07
N CYS A 158 3.96 11.30 -5.41
CA CYS A 158 3.62 10.18 -4.53
C CYS A 158 2.32 9.54 -4.99
N TYR A 159 2.24 8.23 -4.86
CA TYR A 159 1.01 7.46 -4.93
C TYR A 159 0.75 6.79 -3.59
N MET A 160 -0.41 7.04 -2.99
CA MET A 160 -0.86 6.35 -1.79
C MET A 160 -2.14 5.59 -2.07
N ARG A 161 -2.16 4.29 -1.75
CA ARG A 161 -3.33 3.43 -1.93
C ARG A 161 -4.00 3.09 -0.60
N MET A 162 -5.33 3.13 -0.57
CA MET A 162 -6.14 2.81 0.61
C MET A 162 -7.32 1.91 0.26
N GLY A 163 -7.66 1.00 1.18
CA GLY A 163 -8.85 0.16 1.08
C GLY A 163 -10.16 0.95 1.28
N ARG A 164 -11.27 0.28 0.98
CA ARG A 164 -12.64 0.80 1.21
C ARG A 164 -13.14 0.49 2.63
N ALA A 165 -12.88 -0.73 3.10
CA ALA A 165 -13.46 -1.27 4.31
C ALA A 165 -12.81 -0.69 5.59
N ASP A 166 -13.47 -0.91 6.72
CA ASP A 166 -12.92 -0.63 8.04
C ASP A 166 -11.99 -1.77 8.46
N PHE A 167 -10.79 -1.42 8.94
CA PHE A 167 -9.78 -2.37 9.41
C PHE A 167 -9.34 -2.05 10.84
N PRO A 168 -8.76 -3.04 11.56
CA PRO A 168 -8.19 -2.80 12.88
C PRO A 168 -7.05 -1.77 12.82
N ALA A 169 -7.05 -0.81 13.73
CA ALA A 169 -5.89 0.04 13.96
C ALA A 169 -4.82 -0.77 14.68
N ILE A 170 -3.68 -0.98 14.04
CA ILE A 170 -2.54 -1.77 14.52
C ILE A 170 -1.34 -0.90 14.86
N THR A 171 -1.34 0.37 14.43
CA THR A 171 -0.33 1.38 14.77
C THR A 171 -0.90 2.37 15.79
N GLY A 172 -0.02 2.92 16.64
CA GLY A 172 -0.37 3.97 17.60
C GLY A 172 -0.47 5.36 16.95
N GLU A 173 -1.18 6.29 17.59
CA GLU A 173 -1.23 7.69 17.13
C GLU A 173 0.15 8.36 17.21
N ASP A 174 0.96 7.99 18.21
CA ASP A 174 2.28 8.55 18.47
C ASP A 174 3.43 7.78 17.80
N ASP A 175 3.15 6.69 17.06
CA ASP A 175 4.20 5.96 16.35
C ASP A 175 4.80 6.80 15.23
N ASP A 176 6.09 6.69 14.99
CA ASP A 176 6.77 7.36 13.88
C ASP A 176 6.36 6.77 12.51
N PHE A 177 6.27 7.63 11.51
CA PHE A 177 6.15 7.24 10.11
C PHE A 177 7.18 7.98 9.26
N THR A 178 7.99 7.26 8.52
CA THR A 178 8.99 7.81 7.60
C THR A 178 8.88 7.11 6.26
N ILE A 179 8.71 7.90 5.18
CA ILE A 179 8.69 7.37 3.81
C ILE A 179 9.99 6.59 3.54
N GLY A 180 9.88 5.38 3.03
CA GLY A 180 11.01 4.52 2.71
C GLY A 180 11.54 3.71 3.91
N LYS A 181 10.90 3.79 5.08
CA LYS A 181 11.25 2.97 6.24
C LYS A 181 10.14 1.97 6.56
N ALA A 182 10.53 0.75 6.87
CA ALA A 182 9.65 -0.31 7.31
C ALA A 182 9.68 -0.44 8.84
N THR A 183 8.61 -0.96 9.42
CA THR A 183 8.52 -1.18 10.87
C THR A 183 8.43 -2.67 11.19
N VAL A 184 9.33 -3.15 12.06
CA VAL A 184 9.25 -4.51 12.61
C VAL A 184 8.26 -4.51 13.77
N LEU A 185 7.02 -4.94 13.51
CA LEU A 185 5.94 -4.96 14.50
C LEU A 185 6.06 -6.13 15.47
N LYS A 186 6.65 -7.25 15.03
CA LYS A 186 6.86 -8.44 15.84
C LYS A 186 8.18 -9.08 15.47
N LYS A 187 9.04 -9.34 16.45
CA LYS A 187 10.32 -10.03 16.22
C LYS A 187 10.11 -11.55 16.16
N GLY A 188 10.87 -12.21 15.28
CA GLY A 188 10.85 -13.63 15.07
C GLY A 188 12.17 -14.20 14.56
N LYS A 189 12.27 -15.53 14.49
CA LYS A 189 13.52 -16.23 14.09
C LYS A 189 13.34 -17.31 13.03
N ASP A 190 12.10 -17.71 12.74
CA ASP A 190 11.85 -18.89 11.88
C ASP A 190 11.42 -18.51 10.48
N VAL A 191 10.62 -17.45 10.30
CA VAL A 191 10.12 -16.93 9.05
C VAL A 191 9.85 -15.43 9.17
N THR A 192 10.08 -14.64 8.11
CA THR A 192 9.67 -13.23 8.02
C THR A 192 8.38 -13.13 7.19
N LEU A 193 7.36 -12.49 7.75
CA LEU A 193 6.13 -12.11 7.09
C LEU A 193 6.19 -10.62 6.77
N VAL A 194 6.17 -10.24 5.49
CA VAL A 194 6.20 -8.86 5.03
C VAL A 194 4.83 -8.50 4.49
N GLY A 195 4.12 -7.64 5.17
CA GLY A 195 2.81 -7.16 4.74
C GLY A 195 2.84 -5.72 4.24
N SER A 196 1.89 -5.35 3.38
CA SER A 196 1.57 -3.96 3.06
C SER A 196 0.07 -3.72 3.13
N GLY A 197 -0.33 -2.48 3.44
CA GLY A 197 -1.73 -2.14 3.61
C GLY A 197 -2.40 -3.00 4.69
N GLN A 198 -3.68 -3.27 4.50
CA GLN A 198 -4.46 -4.09 5.44
C GLN A 198 -3.91 -5.50 5.69
N MET A 199 -3.10 -6.04 4.76
CA MET A 199 -2.52 -7.37 4.94
C MET A 199 -1.50 -7.45 6.08
N VAL A 200 -1.06 -6.32 6.63
CA VAL A 200 -0.20 -6.29 7.82
C VAL A 200 -0.93 -6.84 9.05
N SER A 201 -2.21 -6.47 9.25
CA SER A 201 -3.02 -7.02 10.35
C SER A 201 -3.22 -8.53 10.19
N VAL A 202 -3.43 -9.00 8.95
CA VAL A 202 -3.57 -10.43 8.65
C VAL A 202 -2.25 -11.17 8.90
N CYS A 203 -1.09 -10.54 8.64
CA CYS A 203 0.23 -11.09 9.00
C CYS A 203 0.42 -11.22 10.52
N LEU A 204 -0.07 -10.26 11.30
CA LEU A 204 -0.02 -10.35 12.77
C LEU A 204 -0.86 -11.51 13.29
N ASP A 205 -2.08 -11.66 12.79
CA ASP A 205 -2.97 -12.79 13.14
C ASP A 205 -2.34 -14.13 12.74
N ALA A 206 -1.74 -14.22 11.54
CA ALA A 206 -1.02 -15.41 11.09
C ALA A 206 0.20 -15.73 11.97
N ALA A 207 0.92 -14.71 12.43
CA ALA A 207 2.06 -14.88 13.33
C ALA A 207 1.63 -15.41 14.70
N ASP A 208 0.43 -15.03 15.19
CA ASP A 208 -0.11 -15.57 16.43
C ASP A 208 -0.52 -17.04 16.26
N MET A 209 -1.16 -17.42 15.16
CA MET A 209 -1.45 -18.82 14.84
C MET A 209 -0.17 -19.67 14.70
N LEU A 210 0.88 -19.14 14.05
CA LEU A 210 2.17 -19.83 13.94
C LEU A 210 2.84 -20.04 15.27
N LYS A 211 2.67 -19.12 16.24
CA LYS A 211 3.21 -19.25 17.59
C LYS A 211 2.60 -20.45 18.33
N ASP A 212 1.31 -20.73 18.11
CA ASP A 212 0.65 -21.91 18.71
C ASP A 212 1.25 -23.22 18.18
N ASP A 213 1.81 -23.21 16.96
CA ASP A 213 2.56 -24.32 16.36
C ASP A 213 4.05 -24.33 16.75
N GLY A 214 4.49 -23.44 17.63
CA GLY A 214 5.90 -23.31 18.03
C GLY A 214 6.79 -22.62 16.99
N ILE A 215 6.23 -21.94 16.00
CA ILE A 215 6.95 -21.19 14.95
C ILE A 215 6.98 -19.70 15.31
N SER A 216 8.18 -19.15 15.42
CA SER A 216 8.41 -17.74 15.74
C SER A 216 8.50 -16.90 14.46
N ALA A 217 7.39 -16.30 14.05
CA ALA A 217 7.33 -15.43 12.89
C ALA A 217 7.69 -13.98 13.22
N GLU A 218 8.51 -13.36 12.39
CA GLU A 218 8.74 -11.92 12.37
C GLU A 218 7.73 -11.24 11.45
N VAL A 219 7.17 -10.10 11.86
CA VAL A 219 6.21 -9.35 11.04
C VAL A 219 6.77 -7.97 10.75
N ILE A 220 6.88 -7.66 9.47
CA ILE A 220 7.30 -6.35 8.93
C ILE A 220 6.11 -5.67 8.29
N ASN A 221 5.82 -4.44 8.71
CA ASN A 221 4.98 -3.50 7.99
C ASN A 221 5.85 -2.78 6.95
N MET A 222 5.64 -3.09 5.67
CA MET A 222 6.30 -2.45 4.53
C MET A 222 5.33 -1.42 3.92
N SER A 223 5.07 -0.35 4.64
CA SER A 223 4.14 0.69 4.23
C SER A 223 4.63 1.51 3.04
N THR A 224 5.92 1.54 2.76
CA THR A 224 6.46 2.09 1.51
C THR A 224 6.98 0.97 0.62
N VAL A 225 6.34 0.78 -0.54
CA VAL A 225 6.75 -0.24 -1.52
C VAL A 225 7.85 0.28 -2.44
N LYS A 226 7.89 1.61 -2.64
CA LYS A 226 8.95 2.31 -3.38
C LYS A 226 9.19 3.70 -2.77
N PRO A 227 10.43 4.00 -2.31
CA PRO A 227 11.55 3.07 -2.20
C PRO A 227 11.29 1.96 -1.17
N LEU A 228 11.78 0.75 -1.45
CA LEU A 228 11.72 -0.36 -0.51
C LEU A 228 12.78 -0.19 0.58
N ASP A 229 12.45 -0.45 1.84
CA ASP A 229 13.45 -0.55 2.92
C ASP A 229 14.20 -1.88 2.81
N ALA A 230 15.22 -1.89 1.94
CA ALA A 230 16.03 -3.06 1.68
C ALA A 230 16.81 -3.51 2.92
N ASP A 231 17.31 -2.57 3.72
CA ASP A 231 18.12 -2.87 4.91
C ASP A 231 17.30 -3.68 5.92
N THR A 232 16.13 -3.18 6.33
CA THR A 232 15.24 -3.88 7.26
C THR A 232 14.81 -5.23 6.72
N LEU A 233 14.50 -5.32 5.41
CA LEU A 233 14.13 -6.57 4.77
C LEU A 233 15.26 -7.59 4.81
N LEU A 234 16.48 -7.21 4.42
CA LEU A 234 17.64 -8.11 4.31
C LEU A 234 18.10 -8.58 5.70
N GLU A 235 18.15 -7.70 6.70
CA GLU A 235 18.46 -8.07 8.08
C GLU A 235 17.48 -9.13 8.62
N SER A 236 16.18 -8.95 8.38
CA SER A 236 15.16 -9.90 8.78
C SER A 236 15.26 -11.21 8.00
N ALA A 237 15.45 -11.13 6.68
CA ALA A 237 15.59 -12.29 5.82
C ALA A 237 16.84 -13.12 6.17
N ASP A 238 17.94 -12.49 6.57
CA ASP A 238 19.15 -13.17 7.01
C ASP A 238 18.97 -13.86 8.36
N ARG A 239 18.24 -13.25 9.27
CA ARG A 239 17.91 -13.84 10.58
C ARG A 239 16.99 -15.04 10.45
N THR A 240 15.90 -14.91 9.71
CA THR A 240 14.85 -15.93 9.60
C THR A 240 15.10 -16.95 8.49
N ARG A 241 15.88 -16.59 7.46
CA ARG A 241 16.30 -17.43 6.31
C ARG A 241 15.16 -17.86 5.37
N CYS A 242 13.96 -17.31 5.50
CA CYS A 242 12.86 -17.45 4.53
C CYS A 242 11.83 -16.34 4.72
N VAL A 243 11.17 -15.94 3.65
CA VAL A 243 10.27 -14.79 3.60
C VAL A 243 8.93 -15.17 3.00
N VAL A 244 7.86 -14.58 3.52
CA VAL A 244 6.52 -14.58 2.91
C VAL A 244 6.10 -13.13 2.73
N THR A 245 5.60 -12.75 1.56
CA THR A 245 4.94 -11.46 1.36
C THR A 245 3.43 -11.63 1.32
N ALA A 246 2.70 -10.63 1.82
CA ALA A 246 1.25 -10.59 1.78
C ALA A 246 0.77 -9.21 1.32
N GLU A 247 0.01 -9.19 0.23
CA GLU A 247 -0.52 -7.98 -0.39
C GLU A 247 -1.93 -8.21 -0.95
N GLU A 248 -2.81 -7.27 -0.80
CA GLU A 248 -4.13 -7.29 -1.45
C GLU A 248 -4.02 -6.68 -2.85
N HIS A 249 -3.27 -7.35 -3.69
CA HIS A 249 -2.88 -6.92 -5.03
C HIS A 249 -2.51 -8.17 -5.83
N SER A 250 -2.41 -8.07 -7.15
CA SER A 250 -1.79 -9.12 -7.95
C SER A 250 -0.39 -9.45 -7.43
N ILE A 251 -0.02 -10.74 -7.42
CA ILE A 251 1.36 -11.15 -7.12
C ILE A 251 2.37 -10.61 -8.15
N ILE A 252 1.89 -10.07 -9.28
CA ILE A 252 2.72 -9.56 -10.38
C ILE A 252 2.96 -8.05 -10.18
N GLY A 253 4.21 -7.64 -10.03
CA GLY A 253 4.63 -6.24 -10.01
C GLY A 253 4.43 -5.48 -8.69
N GLY A 254 3.72 -6.04 -7.69
CA GLY A 254 3.48 -5.40 -6.39
C GLY A 254 4.60 -5.59 -5.37
N LEU A 255 4.25 -5.63 -4.08
CA LEU A 255 5.17 -5.82 -2.95
C LEU A 255 5.99 -7.11 -3.11
N GLY A 256 5.32 -8.23 -3.41
CA GLY A 256 6.01 -9.52 -3.55
C GLY A 256 7.04 -9.53 -4.66
N SER A 257 6.84 -8.76 -5.73
CA SER A 257 7.83 -8.58 -6.79
C SER A 257 8.99 -7.70 -6.33
N ALA A 258 8.73 -6.59 -5.62
CA ALA A 258 9.77 -5.72 -5.06
C ALA A 258 10.70 -6.48 -4.10
N VAL A 259 10.11 -7.29 -3.22
CA VAL A 259 10.85 -8.15 -2.30
C VAL A 259 11.64 -9.24 -3.05
N ALA A 260 11.06 -9.84 -4.10
CA ALA A 260 11.76 -10.84 -4.93
C ALA A 260 12.97 -10.24 -5.63
N GLU A 261 12.86 -9.05 -6.21
CA GLU A 261 13.97 -8.31 -6.84
C GLU A 261 15.07 -8.04 -5.82
N CYS A 262 14.75 -7.46 -4.67
CA CYS A 262 15.72 -7.17 -3.60
C CYS A 262 16.44 -8.45 -3.12
N LEU A 263 15.71 -9.53 -2.85
CA LEU A 263 16.29 -10.80 -2.40
C LEU A 263 17.11 -11.50 -3.48
N SER A 264 16.79 -11.35 -4.77
CA SER A 264 17.57 -11.96 -5.86
C SER A 264 18.89 -11.26 -6.09
N GLU A 265 18.96 -9.96 -5.84
CA GLU A 265 20.19 -9.16 -6.00
C GLU A 265 21.10 -9.24 -4.78
N ASN A 266 20.54 -9.35 -3.56
CA ASN A 266 21.31 -9.19 -2.32
C ASN A 266 21.23 -10.41 -1.39
N GLY A 267 20.49 -11.44 -1.73
CA GLY A 267 20.25 -12.58 -0.88
C GLY A 267 20.03 -13.89 -1.65
N ASN A 268 19.50 -14.86 -0.96
CA ASN A 268 19.16 -16.16 -1.56
C ASN A 268 18.11 -16.90 -0.71
N GLN A 269 17.26 -16.17 0.00
CA GLN A 269 16.26 -16.74 0.87
C GLN A 269 15.04 -17.20 0.05
N PRO A 270 14.43 -18.36 0.37
CA PRO A 270 13.16 -18.76 -0.22
C PRO A 270 12.08 -17.71 0.04
N LEU A 271 11.36 -17.33 -1.02
CA LEU A 271 10.22 -16.44 -0.96
C LEU A 271 8.95 -17.16 -1.39
N ILE A 272 7.86 -16.96 -0.65
CA ILE A 272 6.49 -17.31 -1.05
C ILE A 272 5.66 -16.02 -1.05
N ARG A 273 4.92 -15.80 -2.13
CA ARG A 273 4.07 -14.61 -2.27
C ARG A 273 2.60 -14.98 -2.08
N VAL A 274 1.93 -14.28 -1.18
CA VAL A 274 0.47 -14.32 -0.96
C VAL A 274 -0.11 -13.04 -1.56
N GLY A 275 -1.06 -13.19 -2.47
CA GLY A 275 -1.71 -12.14 -3.26
C GLY A 275 -2.60 -12.76 -4.31
N VAL A 276 -3.36 -11.95 -5.03
CA VAL A 276 -4.26 -12.41 -6.10
C VAL A 276 -3.45 -13.00 -7.25
N ARG A 277 -3.83 -14.20 -7.71
CA ARG A 277 -3.06 -15.01 -8.66
C ARG A 277 -3.60 -14.84 -10.08
N ASP A 278 -3.09 -13.81 -10.78
CA ASP A 278 -3.30 -13.58 -12.22
C ASP A 278 -4.77 -13.78 -12.64
N SER A 279 -5.66 -13.11 -11.91
CA SER A 279 -7.10 -13.14 -12.17
C SER A 279 -7.73 -11.81 -11.82
N PHE A 280 -8.77 -11.44 -12.54
CA PHE A 280 -9.64 -10.34 -12.13
C PHE A 280 -10.43 -10.71 -10.89
N GLY A 281 -10.91 -9.70 -10.18
CA GLY A 281 -11.86 -9.86 -9.10
C GLY A 281 -13.28 -10.10 -9.59
N GLU A 282 -14.24 -10.05 -8.68
CA GLU A 282 -15.67 -10.21 -8.94
C GLU A 282 -16.48 -9.51 -7.84
N SER A 283 -17.77 -9.34 -8.06
CA SER A 283 -18.69 -8.82 -7.05
C SER A 283 -18.93 -9.85 -5.95
N GLY A 284 -18.90 -9.42 -4.70
CA GLY A 284 -19.14 -10.28 -3.53
C GLY A 284 -18.96 -9.53 -2.22
N GLU A 285 -19.20 -10.19 -1.12
CA GLU A 285 -18.90 -9.65 0.20
C GLU A 285 -17.37 -9.63 0.43
N PRO A 286 -16.80 -8.55 0.99
CA PRO A 286 -15.36 -8.40 1.13
C PRO A 286 -14.66 -9.60 1.79
N ASN A 287 -15.20 -10.11 2.89
CA ASN A 287 -14.62 -11.25 3.61
C ASN A 287 -14.69 -12.55 2.81
N GLU A 288 -15.77 -12.79 2.06
CA GLU A 288 -15.90 -13.96 1.20
C GLU A 288 -14.90 -13.92 0.04
N LEU A 289 -14.69 -12.72 -0.54
CA LEU A 289 -13.69 -12.52 -1.57
C LEU A 289 -12.28 -12.72 -1.03
N MET A 290 -11.95 -12.20 0.16
CA MET A 290 -10.63 -12.44 0.78
C MET A 290 -10.36 -13.95 0.96
N ILE A 291 -11.37 -14.73 1.40
CA ILE A 291 -11.26 -16.20 1.51
C ILE A 291 -11.07 -16.82 0.12
N LYS A 292 -11.92 -16.48 -0.84
CA LYS A 292 -11.89 -17.06 -2.20
C LYS A 292 -10.57 -16.84 -2.92
N TYR A 293 -9.98 -15.65 -2.75
CA TYR A 293 -8.72 -15.27 -3.40
C TYR A 293 -7.47 -15.63 -2.59
N GLY A 294 -7.60 -16.34 -1.47
CA GLY A 294 -6.48 -16.86 -0.69
C GLY A 294 -5.69 -15.77 0.03
N LEU A 295 -6.38 -14.79 0.62
CA LEU A 295 -5.81 -13.64 1.32
C LEU A 295 -6.11 -13.69 2.84
N THR A 296 -6.26 -14.88 3.39
CA THR A 296 -6.55 -15.09 4.81
C THR A 296 -5.27 -15.35 5.62
N LYS A 297 -5.39 -15.30 6.94
CA LYS A 297 -4.30 -15.69 7.85
C LYS A 297 -3.91 -17.15 7.69
N GLU A 298 -4.86 -18.03 7.39
CA GLU A 298 -4.63 -19.45 7.11
C GLU A 298 -3.75 -19.64 5.86
N ASP A 299 -3.97 -18.84 4.81
CA ASP A 299 -3.15 -18.85 3.59
C ASP A 299 -1.72 -18.38 3.87
N ILE A 300 -1.56 -17.35 4.72
CA ILE A 300 -0.23 -16.87 5.16
C ILE A 300 0.46 -17.94 6.00
N VAL A 301 -0.23 -18.61 6.93
CA VAL A 301 0.30 -19.73 7.72
C VAL A 301 0.76 -20.87 6.81
N PHE A 302 -0.05 -21.25 5.82
CA PHE A 302 0.32 -22.26 4.84
C PHE A 302 1.58 -21.85 4.03
N ALA A 303 1.63 -20.60 3.58
CA ALA A 303 2.79 -20.04 2.87
C ALA A 303 4.05 -20.05 3.76
N ALA A 304 3.93 -19.70 5.04
CA ALA A 304 5.02 -19.71 6.01
C ALA A 304 5.60 -21.11 6.22
N ARG A 305 4.75 -22.11 6.43
CA ARG A 305 5.18 -23.52 6.53
C ARG A 305 5.91 -23.99 5.28
N LYS A 306 5.38 -23.64 4.09
CA LYS A 306 6.01 -23.94 2.81
C LYS A 306 7.37 -23.26 2.63
N ALA A 307 7.52 -22.01 3.09
CA ALA A 307 8.79 -21.27 3.06
C ALA A 307 9.84 -21.94 3.98
N ILE A 308 9.44 -22.34 5.19
CA ILE A 308 10.28 -23.06 6.14
C ILE A 308 10.74 -24.41 5.57
N ASP A 309 9.87 -25.16 4.92
CA ASP A 309 10.22 -26.44 4.29
C ASP A 309 11.22 -26.26 3.14
N ARG A 310 11.07 -25.20 2.34
CA ARG A 310 12.07 -24.85 1.29
C ARG A 310 13.43 -24.51 1.89
N LYS A 311 13.46 -23.75 2.98
CA LYS A 311 14.68 -23.43 3.73
C LYS A 311 15.38 -24.71 4.24
N ARG A 312 14.64 -25.70 4.77
CA ARG A 312 15.18 -26.97 5.25
C ARG A 312 15.77 -27.80 4.12
N LYS A 313 15.08 -27.92 2.98
CA LYS A 313 15.57 -28.65 1.80
C LYS A 313 16.86 -28.05 1.24
N LYS A 314 16.97 -26.72 1.21
CA LYS A 314 18.17 -26.03 0.72
C LYS A 314 19.39 -26.30 1.61
N LYS A 315 19.23 -26.35 2.94
CA LYS A 315 20.29 -26.77 3.86
C LYS A 315 20.75 -28.22 3.59
N GLY A 316 19.82 -29.16 3.41
CA GLY A 316 20.15 -30.57 3.15
C GLY A 316 20.91 -30.81 1.84
N PHE A 317 20.76 -29.94 0.84
CA PHE A 317 21.50 -30.04 -0.42
C PHE A 317 22.95 -29.53 -0.29
N LEU A 318 23.21 -28.53 0.56
CA LEU A 318 24.56 -28.00 0.80
C LEU A 318 25.46 -28.95 1.60
N TRP A 319 24.89 -29.92 2.35
CA TRP A 319 25.65 -30.92 3.11
C TRP A 319 25.95 -32.21 2.32
N ARG A 320 25.47 -32.30 1.08
CA ARG A 320 25.71 -33.46 0.20
C ARG A 320 26.78 -33.22 -0.88
N LYS A 321 27.44 -32.06 -0.83
CA LYS A 321 28.63 -31.71 -1.61
C LYS A 321 29.84 -31.65 -0.70
#